data_fe65ecfce3d6c4b6330805c10e3972fa
#
_entry.id   fe65ecfce3d6c4b6330805c10e3972fa
#
_cell.length_a   1.000
_cell.length_b   1.000
_cell.length_c   1.000
_cell.angle_alpha   90.00
_cell.angle_beta   90.00
_cell.angle_gamma   90.00
#
_symmetry.space_group_name_H-M   'P 1'
#
loop_
_entity.id
_entity.type
_entity.pdbx_description
1 polymer ?
#
loop_
_entity_poly.entity_id
_entity_poly.type
_entity_poly.pdbx_seq_one_letter_code
_entity_poly.pdbx_strand_id
1 'polypeptide(L)'
;FKTDKDGERLSYQAFAKEIAAYVKSMKYNYIELMPIMEYSGEDTWGYDTTGIYAPTSRFGSPTDFMAMVDYLHAKGIGVILDMVPVMDIDCMTYWLEAYHLDGIRLDNKELIRSFRKVTGDRYADVMVDLTWNTTGVSKLTEYMKTAPDRRENFVDYISSVTGFISEHQEVSALSHDQVAYGQGSFIEKMPGGYEDKYADLRIFYGLNMFLPGKKLMFMGQEIGMFGGFDGYHVIDWSVLEFEANKYLQKYVKDLNALYLAEPAFYEADKLPFVFAGEQEPHTVCFTRTDSKGSVCYVAANFGTSDQKSYVLQTGAPGTYKEIFSSDAAKYGGEGNNNKQQKVTKDGDIEIVLPALSITVFKKVK
;
A
#
# COMPACT_ATOMS: atom_id res chain seq x y z
N PHE A 1 -7.06 10.21 12.81
CA PHE A 1 -6.87 8.82 13.27
C PHE A 1 -7.79 8.47 14.44
N LYS A 2 -7.68 9.15 15.56
CA LYS A 2 -8.44 8.89 16.79
C LYS A 2 -8.62 10.15 17.60
N THR A 3 -9.70 10.25 18.38
CA THR A 3 -9.85 11.24 19.44
C THR A 3 -9.56 10.61 20.81
N ASP A 4 -9.43 11.42 21.81
CA ASP A 4 -9.40 10.95 23.20
C ASP A 4 -10.79 10.53 23.69
N LYS A 5 -10.90 10.16 24.98
CA LYS A 5 -12.16 9.72 25.61
C LYS A 5 -13.23 10.83 25.69
N ASP A 6 -12.83 12.09 25.58
CA ASP A 6 -13.70 13.25 25.64
C ASP A 6 -14.07 13.78 24.24
N GLY A 7 -13.60 13.11 23.18
CA GLY A 7 -13.83 13.45 21.77
C GLY A 7 -12.87 14.51 21.24
N GLU A 8 -11.86 14.90 22.03
CA GLU A 8 -10.88 15.90 21.65
C GLU A 8 -9.73 15.29 20.83
N ARG A 9 -9.02 16.13 20.08
CA ARG A 9 -7.86 15.71 19.29
C ARG A 9 -6.72 15.22 20.18
N LEU A 10 -6.07 14.17 19.76
CA LEU A 10 -4.88 13.67 20.44
C LEU A 10 -3.73 14.68 20.32
N SER A 11 -3.01 14.91 21.43
CA SER A 11 -1.72 15.59 21.36
C SER A 11 -0.67 14.74 20.63
N TYR A 12 0.44 15.35 20.19
CA TYR A 12 1.58 14.63 19.57
C TYR A 12 2.01 13.42 20.38
N GLN A 13 2.16 13.57 21.69
CA GLN A 13 2.61 12.50 22.58
C GLN A 13 1.54 11.39 22.76
N ALA A 14 0.26 11.77 22.85
CA ALA A 14 -0.84 10.81 22.96
C ALA A 14 -1.00 10.04 21.64
N PHE A 15 -0.95 10.74 20.51
CA PHE A 15 -0.98 10.13 19.17
C PHE A 15 0.16 9.13 18.99
N ALA A 16 1.40 9.49 19.37
CA ALA A 16 2.55 8.61 19.24
C ALA A 16 2.34 7.25 19.92
N LYS A 17 1.77 7.25 21.11
CA LYS A 17 1.50 6.03 21.89
C LYS A 17 0.45 5.14 21.23
N GLU A 18 -0.65 5.74 20.80
CA GLU A 18 -1.75 5.04 20.13
C GLU A 18 -1.32 4.48 18.77
N ILE A 19 -0.71 5.33 17.93
CA ILE A 19 -0.33 4.93 16.57
C ILE A 19 0.79 3.89 16.56
N ALA A 20 1.77 3.96 17.47
CA ALA A 20 2.86 3.02 17.51
C ALA A 20 2.38 1.59 17.77
N ALA A 21 1.44 1.41 18.69
CA ALA A 21 0.85 0.10 18.98
C ALA A 21 0.14 -0.47 17.74
N TYR A 22 -0.64 0.37 17.05
CA TYR A 22 -1.39 -0.02 15.87
C TYR A 22 -0.47 -0.37 14.68
N VAL A 23 0.45 0.52 14.32
CA VAL A 23 1.42 0.35 13.23
C VAL A 23 2.22 -0.94 13.39
N LYS A 24 2.72 -1.20 14.59
CA LYS A 24 3.45 -2.46 14.89
C LYS A 24 2.54 -3.69 14.78
N SER A 25 1.32 -3.61 15.28
CA SER A 25 0.36 -4.73 15.19
C SER A 25 0.02 -5.07 13.74
N MET A 26 -0.10 -4.07 12.87
CA MET A 26 -0.41 -4.19 11.45
C MET A 26 0.82 -4.43 10.56
N LYS A 27 2.03 -4.49 11.13
CA LYS A 27 3.29 -4.72 10.41
C LYS A 27 3.68 -3.61 9.43
N TYR A 28 3.21 -2.39 9.64
CA TYR A 28 3.78 -1.22 8.97
C TYR A 28 5.14 -0.86 9.60
N ASN A 29 6.04 -0.27 8.82
CA ASN A 29 7.37 0.13 9.26
C ASN A 29 7.59 1.65 9.23
N TYR A 30 6.73 2.38 8.54
CA TYR A 30 6.73 3.85 8.48
C TYR A 30 5.32 4.39 8.71
N ILE A 31 5.26 5.64 9.16
CA ILE A 31 4.08 6.49 9.02
C ILE A 31 4.45 7.67 8.14
N GLU A 32 3.53 8.08 7.27
CA GLU A 32 3.62 9.31 6.51
C GLU A 32 2.55 10.26 7.05
N LEU A 33 3.01 11.39 7.55
CA LEU A 33 2.14 12.44 8.10
C LEU A 33 1.73 13.37 6.97
N MET A 34 0.44 13.65 6.85
CA MET A 34 -0.04 14.79 6.07
C MET A 34 0.63 16.07 6.59
N PRO A 35 0.61 17.19 5.83
CA PRO A 35 1.39 18.36 6.22
C PRO A 35 1.12 18.80 7.66
N ILE A 36 2.16 18.78 8.48
CA ILE A 36 2.10 19.07 9.92
C ILE A 36 2.66 20.45 10.24
N MET A 37 3.07 21.23 9.25
CA MET A 37 3.46 22.61 9.39
C MET A 37 2.25 23.44 9.83
N GLU A 38 2.47 24.61 10.43
CA GLU A 38 1.36 25.47 10.82
C GLU A 38 0.54 25.92 9.61
N TYR A 39 -0.78 25.81 9.69
CA TYR A 39 -1.70 26.03 8.58
C TYR A 39 -2.95 26.82 9.01
N SER A 40 -3.68 27.42 8.04
CA SER A 40 -4.77 28.35 8.34
C SER A 40 -6.08 27.66 8.74
N GLY A 41 -6.62 26.80 7.90
CA GLY A 41 -7.96 26.21 8.04
C GLY A 41 -7.94 24.70 8.26
N GLU A 42 -8.90 24.19 9.01
CA GLU A 42 -9.06 22.77 9.29
C GLU A 42 -9.38 21.95 8.02
N ASP A 43 -10.08 22.57 7.07
CA ASP A 43 -10.51 22.00 5.80
C ASP A 43 -9.39 21.87 4.77
N THR A 44 -8.21 22.40 5.08
CA THR A 44 -7.04 22.35 4.18
C THR A 44 -6.14 21.14 4.39
N TRP A 45 -6.40 20.36 5.44
CA TRP A 45 -5.64 19.17 5.85
C TRP A 45 -4.13 19.42 6.01
N GLY A 46 -3.75 20.68 6.30
CA GLY A 46 -2.37 21.12 6.44
C GLY A 46 -1.74 21.66 5.16
N TYR A 47 -2.39 21.58 4.00
CA TYR A 47 -1.81 22.05 2.73
C TYR A 47 -1.82 23.58 2.56
N ASP A 48 -2.67 24.31 3.29
CA ASP A 48 -2.63 25.79 3.32
C ASP A 48 -1.70 26.29 4.42
N THR A 49 -0.41 26.08 4.22
CA THR A 49 0.65 26.32 5.18
C THR A 49 0.89 27.80 5.39
N THR A 50 0.90 28.23 6.66
CA THR A 50 1.18 29.61 7.09
C THR A 50 2.54 29.77 7.79
N GLY A 51 3.15 28.67 8.26
CA GLY A 51 4.43 28.67 8.95
C GLY A 51 5.30 27.47 8.62
N ILE A 52 6.12 27.59 7.56
CA ILE A 52 6.87 26.46 6.99
C ILE A 52 7.95 25.85 7.90
N TYR A 53 8.37 26.56 8.95
CA TYR A 53 9.39 26.10 9.91
C TYR A 53 8.81 25.73 11.29
N ALA A 54 7.49 25.69 11.43
CA ALA A 54 6.86 25.40 12.70
C ALA A 54 5.87 24.24 12.57
N PRO A 55 5.95 23.19 13.40
CA PRO A 55 4.87 22.22 13.50
C PRO A 55 3.63 22.91 14.08
N THR A 56 2.44 22.50 13.61
CA THR A 56 1.20 23.12 14.04
C THR A 56 1.03 23.03 15.55
N SER A 57 0.64 24.14 16.16
CA SER A 57 0.39 24.25 17.60
C SER A 57 -0.87 23.50 18.06
N ARG A 58 -1.71 23.04 17.13
CA ARG A 58 -2.98 22.33 17.41
C ARG A 58 -2.83 21.06 18.24
N PHE A 59 -1.66 20.42 18.15
CA PHE A 59 -1.40 19.12 18.79
C PHE A 59 -0.32 19.19 19.88
N GLY A 60 0.24 20.38 20.14
CA GLY A 60 1.28 20.59 21.12
C GLY A 60 2.41 21.49 20.66
N SER A 61 3.49 21.52 21.42
CA SER A 61 4.68 22.30 21.13
C SER A 61 5.61 21.61 20.11
N PRO A 62 6.58 22.34 19.53
CA PRO A 62 7.65 21.74 18.74
C PRO A 62 8.43 20.64 19.49
N THR A 63 8.64 20.81 20.80
CA THR A 63 9.29 19.80 21.63
C THR A 63 8.41 18.54 21.78
N ASP A 64 7.10 18.68 21.82
CA ASP A 64 6.20 17.52 21.85
C ASP A 64 6.24 16.75 20.51
N PHE A 65 6.39 17.47 19.40
CA PHE A 65 6.57 16.83 18.10
C PHE A 65 7.91 16.07 18.01
N MET A 66 9.01 16.66 18.52
CA MET A 66 10.30 15.97 18.64
C MET A 66 10.17 14.70 19.49
N ALA A 67 9.49 14.80 20.64
CA ALA A 67 9.27 13.65 21.52
C ALA A 67 8.40 12.56 20.86
N MET A 68 7.45 12.93 19.98
CA MET A 68 6.68 11.99 19.17
C MET A 68 7.57 11.22 18.22
N VAL A 69 8.43 11.91 17.45
CA VAL A 69 9.34 11.27 16.50
C VAL A 69 10.31 10.34 17.22
N ASP A 70 10.94 10.80 18.30
CA ASP A 70 11.85 9.99 19.13
C ASP A 70 11.16 8.72 19.67
N TYR A 71 9.93 8.86 20.17
CA TYR A 71 9.14 7.72 20.65
C TYR A 71 8.86 6.69 19.53
N LEU A 72 8.51 7.16 18.33
CA LEU A 72 8.26 6.29 17.18
C LEU A 72 9.53 5.58 16.74
N HIS A 73 10.67 6.28 16.68
CA HIS A 73 11.99 5.69 16.40
C HIS A 73 12.36 4.63 17.43
N ALA A 74 12.15 4.88 18.72
CA ALA A 74 12.38 3.89 19.78
C ALA A 74 11.50 2.63 19.63
N LYS A 75 10.39 2.71 18.87
CA LYS A 75 9.57 1.56 18.49
C LYS A 75 9.95 0.96 17.12
N GLY A 76 10.98 1.47 16.46
CA GLY A 76 11.39 1.05 15.12
C GLY A 76 10.36 1.39 14.05
N ILE A 77 9.78 2.58 14.14
CA ILE A 77 8.84 3.15 13.16
C ILE A 77 9.46 4.42 12.63
N GLY A 78 9.68 4.47 11.31
CA GLY A 78 10.15 5.69 10.64
C GLY A 78 9.02 6.69 10.41
N VAL A 79 9.40 7.97 10.30
CA VAL A 79 8.48 9.09 10.13
C VAL A 79 8.80 9.85 8.85
N ILE A 80 7.83 9.91 7.95
CA ILE A 80 7.89 10.65 6.70
C ILE A 80 6.94 11.83 6.81
N LEU A 81 7.33 12.97 6.26
CA LEU A 81 6.48 14.16 6.20
C LEU A 81 6.09 14.46 4.76
N ASP A 82 4.79 14.57 4.51
CA ASP A 82 4.28 15.15 3.28
C ASP A 82 4.44 16.68 3.34
N MET A 83 5.14 17.25 2.37
CA MET A 83 5.43 18.68 2.32
C MET A 83 4.76 19.36 1.13
N VAL A 84 4.30 20.57 1.33
CA VAL A 84 3.72 21.37 0.24
C VAL A 84 4.80 21.84 -0.73
N PRO A 85 4.48 22.00 -2.03
CA PRO A 85 5.46 22.29 -3.08
C PRO A 85 6.16 23.67 -3.00
N VAL A 86 5.72 24.54 -2.10
CA VAL A 86 6.29 25.89 -1.92
C VAL A 86 7.56 25.94 -1.06
N MET A 87 8.02 24.78 -0.59
CA MET A 87 9.21 24.65 0.25
C MET A 87 10.49 24.83 -0.57
N ASP A 88 11.57 25.17 0.13
CA ASP A 88 12.92 25.25 -0.40
C ASP A 88 13.86 24.22 0.26
N ILE A 89 15.12 24.19 -0.18
CA ILE A 89 16.14 23.27 0.33
C ILE A 89 16.41 23.50 1.81
N ASP A 90 16.39 24.76 2.26
CA ASP A 90 16.66 25.11 3.66
C ASP A 90 15.54 24.60 4.56
N CYS A 91 14.30 24.70 4.10
CA CYS A 91 13.15 24.16 4.81
C CYS A 91 13.22 22.64 4.90
N MET A 92 13.51 21.94 3.80
CA MET A 92 13.70 20.47 3.82
C MET A 92 14.79 20.08 4.80
N THR A 93 15.94 20.73 4.75
CA THR A 93 17.08 20.49 5.66
C THR A 93 16.70 20.71 7.11
N TYR A 94 15.98 21.82 7.40
CA TYR A 94 15.52 22.13 8.75
C TYR A 94 14.66 21.00 9.33
N TRP A 95 13.66 20.52 8.59
CA TRP A 95 12.77 19.45 9.06
C TRP A 95 13.52 18.14 9.29
N LEU A 96 14.46 17.79 8.42
CA LEU A 96 15.29 16.61 8.58
C LEU A 96 16.21 16.70 9.81
N GLU A 97 16.82 17.87 10.07
CA GLU A 97 17.78 18.05 11.15
C GLU A 97 17.14 18.32 12.51
N ALA A 98 16.11 19.18 12.54
CA ALA A 98 15.48 19.57 13.79
C ALA A 98 14.58 18.44 14.35
N TYR A 99 13.96 17.67 13.49
CA TYR A 99 12.98 16.65 13.89
C TYR A 99 13.41 15.22 13.56
N HIS A 100 14.59 15.05 12.95
CA HIS A 100 15.14 13.72 12.61
C HIS A 100 14.20 12.85 11.76
N LEU A 101 13.52 13.45 10.77
CA LEU A 101 12.62 12.72 9.90
C LEU A 101 13.39 11.75 9.00
N ASP A 102 12.80 10.59 8.71
CA ASP A 102 13.36 9.54 7.86
C ASP A 102 13.06 9.78 6.37
N GLY A 103 12.14 10.69 6.07
CA GLY A 103 11.81 11.01 4.69
C GLY A 103 10.93 12.24 4.53
N ILE A 104 10.92 12.72 3.30
CA ILE A 104 10.05 13.81 2.85
C ILE A 104 9.38 13.36 1.56
N ARG A 105 8.06 13.44 1.52
CA ARG A 105 7.28 13.35 0.29
C ARG A 105 7.08 14.77 -0.24
N LEU A 106 7.38 14.97 -1.50
CA LEU A 106 7.22 16.26 -2.15
C LEU A 106 6.88 16.07 -3.62
N ASP A 107 5.83 16.70 -4.11
CA ASP A 107 5.46 16.70 -5.52
C ASP A 107 6.18 17.82 -6.29
N ASN A 108 7.52 17.81 -6.25
CA ASN A 108 8.37 18.75 -6.97
C ASN A 108 9.72 18.09 -7.33
N LYS A 109 9.75 17.41 -8.48
CA LYS A 109 10.94 16.69 -8.94
C LYS A 109 12.18 17.58 -9.14
N GLU A 110 12.01 18.86 -9.49
CA GLU A 110 13.14 19.79 -9.64
C GLU A 110 13.77 20.16 -8.31
N LEU A 111 12.94 20.41 -7.30
CA LEU A 111 13.42 20.71 -5.96
C LEU A 111 14.13 19.50 -5.36
N ILE A 112 13.59 18.29 -5.53
CA ILE A 112 14.23 17.04 -5.09
C ILE A 112 15.61 16.87 -5.75
N ARG A 113 15.73 17.05 -7.07
CA ARG A 113 17.03 16.99 -7.77
C ARG A 113 18.02 18.05 -7.26
N SER A 114 17.53 19.25 -7.02
CA SER A 114 18.34 20.35 -6.49
C SER A 114 18.80 20.05 -5.06
N PHE A 115 17.93 19.52 -4.23
CA PHE A 115 18.25 19.07 -2.87
C PHE A 115 19.38 18.03 -2.91
N ARG A 116 19.24 16.96 -3.68
CA ARG A 116 20.28 15.90 -3.82
C ARG A 116 21.59 16.47 -4.34
N LYS A 117 21.55 17.38 -5.31
CA LYS A 117 22.75 18.03 -5.86
C LYS A 117 23.49 18.88 -4.82
N VAL A 118 22.77 19.62 -3.99
CA VAL A 118 23.34 20.51 -2.97
C VAL A 118 23.84 19.73 -1.78
N THR A 119 23.11 18.73 -1.32
CA THR A 119 23.41 17.99 -0.09
C THR A 119 24.35 16.80 -0.31
N GLY A 120 24.53 16.35 -1.56
CA GLY A 120 25.36 15.18 -1.87
C GLY A 120 24.94 13.95 -1.05
N ASP A 121 25.93 13.30 -0.45
CA ASP A 121 25.68 12.08 0.35
C ASP A 121 25.21 12.35 1.80
N ARG A 122 25.08 13.61 2.21
CA ARG A 122 24.71 13.98 3.60
C ARG A 122 23.40 13.34 4.06
N TYR A 123 22.45 13.14 3.15
CA TYR A 123 21.15 12.53 3.41
C TYR A 123 20.90 11.31 2.51
N ALA A 124 21.96 10.53 2.23
CA ALA A 124 21.87 9.36 1.35
C ALA A 124 20.84 8.32 1.84
N ASP A 125 20.73 8.17 3.17
CA ASP A 125 19.81 7.23 3.81
C ASP A 125 18.40 7.80 4.03
N VAL A 126 18.18 9.09 3.72
CA VAL A 126 16.87 9.75 3.87
C VAL A 126 16.05 9.62 2.59
N MET A 127 14.82 9.22 2.75
CA MET A 127 13.87 9.05 1.64
C MET A 127 13.28 10.40 1.21
N VAL A 128 13.90 11.07 0.24
CA VAL A 128 13.38 12.34 -0.32
C VAL A 128 12.78 12.19 -1.73
N ASP A 129 12.93 11.02 -2.34
CA ASP A 129 12.44 10.73 -3.69
C ASP A 129 11.10 9.97 -3.65
N LEU A 130 10.25 10.29 -2.69
CA LEU A 130 8.96 9.64 -2.49
C LEU A 130 7.89 10.29 -3.36
N THR A 131 7.97 10.08 -4.66
CA THR A 131 6.90 10.48 -5.58
C THR A 131 5.79 9.43 -5.57
N TRP A 132 4.54 9.87 -5.42
CA TRP A 132 3.41 8.96 -5.52
C TRP A 132 3.06 8.64 -6.97
N ASN A 133 2.88 7.36 -7.26
CA ASN A 133 2.35 6.90 -8.54
C ASN A 133 0.82 7.05 -8.59
N THR A 134 0.34 8.27 -8.60
CA THR A 134 -1.10 8.56 -8.63
C THR A 134 -1.78 8.06 -9.90
N THR A 135 -1.09 8.16 -11.04
CA THR A 135 -1.62 7.71 -12.34
C THR A 135 -1.81 6.19 -12.37
N GLY A 136 -0.81 5.43 -11.93
CA GLY A 136 -0.90 3.97 -11.89
C GLY A 136 -1.97 3.48 -10.94
N VAL A 137 -2.05 4.07 -9.75
CA VAL A 137 -3.08 3.72 -8.76
C VAL A 137 -4.48 4.10 -9.25
N SER A 138 -4.64 5.27 -9.89
CA SER A 138 -5.93 5.68 -10.47
C SER A 138 -6.40 4.70 -11.54
N LYS A 139 -5.52 4.29 -12.45
CA LYS A 139 -5.84 3.29 -13.48
C LYS A 139 -6.20 1.93 -12.87
N LEU A 140 -5.45 1.47 -11.88
CA LEU A 140 -5.77 0.24 -11.18
C LEU A 140 -7.14 0.34 -10.48
N THR A 141 -7.44 1.47 -9.87
CA THR A 141 -8.74 1.74 -9.24
C THR A 141 -9.87 1.72 -10.27
N GLU A 142 -9.71 2.36 -11.42
CA GLU A 142 -10.72 2.35 -12.48
C GLU A 142 -10.94 0.95 -13.05
N TYR A 143 -9.89 0.16 -13.23
CA TYR A 143 -10.03 -1.24 -13.63
C TYR A 143 -10.87 -2.03 -12.61
N MET A 144 -10.58 -1.88 -11.33
CA MET A 144 -11.28 -2.62 -10.27
C MET A 144 -12.71 -2.15 -10.04
N LYS A 145 -13.06 -0.89 -10.38
CA LYS A 145 -14.44 -0.38 -10.37
C LYS A 145 -15.31 -1.01 -11.44
N THR A 146 -14.70 -1.52 -12.50
CA THR A 146 -15.45 -2.19 -13.58
C THR A 146 -16.03 -3.51 -13.08
N ALA A 147 -17.26 -3.81 -13.44
CA ALA A 147 -17.89 -5.10 -13.09
C ALA A 147 -17.06 -6.26 -13.67
N PRO A 148 -16.90 -7.37 -12.93
CA PRO A 148 -16.01 -8.47 -13.32
C PRO A 148 -16.23 -9.02 -14.73
N ASP A 149 -17.48 -9.10 -15.18
CA ASP A 149 -17.88 -9.56 -16.53
C ASP A 149 -17.53 -8.57 -17.66
N ARG A 150 -17.15 -7.35 -17.32
CA ARG A 150 -16.80 -6.28 -18.26
C ARG A 150 -15.34 -5.85 -18.16
N ARG A 151 -14.56 -6.48 -17.30
CA ARG A 151 -13.13 -6.18 -17.19
C ARG A 151 -12.43 -6.60 -18.46
N GLU A 152 -11.71 -5.67 -19.07
CA GLU A 152 -10.83 -5.94 -20.21
C GLU A 152 -9.64 -6.80 -19.81
N ASN A 153 -8.86 -7.23 -20.80
CA ASN A 153 -7.61 -7.93 -20.54
C ASN A 153 -6.69 -7.07 -19.66
N PHE A 154 -6.43 -7.55 -18.46
CA PHE A 154 -5.61 -6.84 -17.49
C PHE A 154 -4.19 -6.57 -17.98
N VAL A 155 -3.63 -7.46 -18.79
CA VAL A 155 -2.27 -7.31 -19.33
C VAL A 155 -2.19 -6.10 -20.26
N ASP A 156 -3.13 -5.95 -21.19
CA ASP A 156 -3.17 -4.81 -22.11
C ASP A 156 -3.40 -3.52 -21.35
N TYR A 157 -4.29 -3.57 -20.37
CA TYR A 157 -4.58 -2.45 -19.49
C TYR A 157 -3.35 -2.04 -18.67
N ILE A 158 -2.69 -2.99 -18.00
CA ILE A 158 -1.50 -2.75 -17.18
C ILE A 158 -0.25 -2.48 -18.01
N SER A 159 -0.10 -3.03 -19.21
CA SER A 159 1.05 -2.73 -20.08
C SER A 159 1.17 -1.23 -20.36
N SER A 160 0.03 -0.53 -20.40
CA SER A 160 0.03 0.93 -20.44
C SER A 160 0.50 1.59 -19.14
N VAL A 161 0.57 0.84 -18.03
CA VAL A 161 0.95 1.30 -16.68
C VAL A 161 2.35 0.82 -16.29
N THR A 162 2.82 -0.33 -16.80
CA THR A 162 4.12 -0.91 -16.42
C THR A 162 5.31 -0.13 -16.94
N GLY A 163 5.21 0.54 -18.08
CA GLY A 163 6.23 1.51 -18.51
C GLY A 163 6.41 2.64 -17.50
N PHE A 164 5.41 2.90 -16.68
CA PHE A 164 5.40 3.90 -15.64
C PHE A 164 6.00 3.39 -14.30
N ILE A 165 5.81 2.12 -13.98
CA ILE A 165 6.31 1.50 -12.73
C ILE A 165 7.82 1.19 -12.83
N SER A 166 8.37 1.07 -14.05
CA SER A 166 9.71 0.54 -14.28
C SER A 166 10.86 1.52 -14.09
N GLU A 167 10.60 2.81 -14.18
CA GLU A 167 11.68 3.80 -14.28
C GLU A 167 12.02 4.53 -12.97
N HIS A 168 11.18 4.42 -11.93
CA HIS A 168 11.34 5.21 -10.71
C HIS A 168 10.95 4.42 -9.46
N GLN A 169 11.60 4.73 -8.35
CA GLN A 169 11.26 4.22 -7.01
C GLN A 169 9.98 4.88 -6.47
N GLU A 170 8.92 4.85 -7.26
CA GLU A 170 7.67 5.50 -6.91
C GLU A 170 6.91 4.73 -5.83
N VAL A 171 6.11 5.45 -5.07
CA VAL A 171 5.22 4.88 -4.07
C VAL A 171 3.88 4.56 -4.72
N SER A 172 3.46 3.30 -4.71
CA SER A 172 2.10 2.91 -5.06
C SER A 172 1.16 3.32 -3.91
N ALA A 173 0.72 4.58 -3.98
CA ALA A 173 0.03 5.25 -2.89
C ALA A 173 -1.49 5.11 -3.02
N LEU A 174 -2.08 4.25 -2.20
CA LEU A 174 -3.52 4.30 -1.91
C LEU A 174 -3.75 5.46 -0.92
N SER A 175 -3.79 6.68 -1.44
CA SER A 175 -3.75 7.91 -0.66
C SER A 175 -5.13 8.54 -0.45
N HIS A 176 -5.15 9.66 0.25
CA HIS A 176 -6.36 10.49 0.42
C HIS A 176 -6.91 11.02 -0.91
N ASP A 177 -6.06 11.21 -1.92
CA ASP A 177 -6.47 11.71 -3.24
C ASP A 177 -7.57 10.87 -3.90
N GLN A 178 -7.57 9.56 -3.67
CA GLN A 178 -8.56 8.66 -4.24
C GLN A 178 -9.83 8.52 -3.39
N VAL A 179 -9.84 9.00 -2.15
CA VAL A 179 -10.96 8.80 -1.22
C VAL A 179 -11.55 10.09 -0.66
N ALA A 180 -10.98 11.24 -1.00
CA ALA A 180 -11.46 12.56 -0.60
C ALA A 180 -12.52 13.13 -1.53
N TYR A 181 -13.05 14.29 -1.21
CA TYR A 181 -13.95 15.10 -2.04
C TYR A 181 -15.18 14.36 -2.56
N GLY A 182 -15.79 13.50 -1.76
CA GLY A 182 -16.99 12.75 -2.13
C GLY A 182 -16.76 11.58 -3.08
N GLN A 183 -15.50 11.18 -3.30
CA GLN A 183 -15.17 10.03 -4.15
C GLN A 183 -15.51 8.67 -3.49
N GLY A 184 -15.84 8.66 -2.20
CA GLY A 184 -16.05 7.42 -1.43
C GLY A 184 -14.77 6.65 -1.14
N SER A 185 -14.84 5.68 -0.25
CA SER A 185 -13.71 4.81 0.13
C SER A 185 -13.44 3.74 -0.94
N PHE A 186 -12.31 3.01 -0.82
CA PHE A 186 -12.01 1.94 -1.78
C PHE A 186 -13.04 0.82 -1.76
N ILE A 187 -13.59 0.45 -0.59
CA ILE A 187 -14.64 -0.59 -0.53
C ILE A 187 -15.91 -0.16 -1.27
N GLU A 188 -16.27 1.13 -1.24
CA GLU A 188 -17.44 1.64 -1.97
C GLU A 188 -17.25 1.58 -3.48
N LYS A 189 -16.02 1.71 -3.95
CA LYS A 189 -15.66 1.66 -5.38
C LYS A 189 -15.76 0.24 -5.96
N MET A 190 -15.64 -0.80 -5.14
CA MET A 190 -15.71 -2.17 -5.63
C MET A 190 -17.13 -2.51 -6.07
N PRO A 191 -17.30 -3.20 -7.23
CA PRO A 191 -18.61 -3.60 -7.75
C PRO A 191 -19.20 -4.78 -6.94
N GLY A 192 -20.45 -5.11 -7.26
CA GLY A 192 -21.13 -6.28 -6.73
C GLY A 192 -21.80 -6.09 -5.37
N GLY A 193 -22.17 -7.20 -4.77
CA GLY A 193 -22.77 -7.27 -3.44
C GLY A 193 -21.73 -7.08 -2.33
N TYR A 194 -22.17 -7.21 -1.07
CA TYR A 194 -21.31 -6.99 0.09
C TYR A 194 -20.06 -7.89 0.09
N GLU A 195 -20.24 -9.17 -0.15
CA GLU A 195 -19.16 -10.17 -0.15
C GLU A 195 -18.21 -9.99 -1.35
N ASP A 196 -18.78 -9.71 -2.54
CA ASP A 196 -18.00 -9.43 -3.75
C ASP A 196 -17.10 -8.21 -3.59
N LYS A 197 -17.61 -7.16 -2.95
CA LYS A 197 -16.81 -5.95 -2.66
C LYS A 197 -15.57 -6.26 -1.85
N TYR A 198 -15.68 -7.10 -0.81
CA TYR A 198 -14.52 -7.49 -0.01
C TYR A 198 -13.58 -8.42 -0.78
N ALA A 199 -14.10 -9.30 -1.64
CA ALA A 199 -13.27 -10.15 -2.50
C ALA A 199 -12.45 -9.30 -3.48
N ASP A 200 -13.12 -8.38 -4.19
CA ASP A 200 -12.46 -7.44 -5.11
C ASP A 200 -11.46 -6.51 -4.40
N LEU A 201 -11.79 -6.04 -3.20
CA LEU A 201 -10.89 -5.21 -2.41
C LEU A 201 -9.63 -5.98 -1.99
N ARG A 202 -9.76 -7.27 -1.66
CA ARG A 202 -8.59 -8.13 -1.39
C ARG A 202 -7.71 -8.29 -2.63
N ILE A 203 -8.28 -8.46 -3.85
CA ILE A 203 -7.49 -8.46 -5.09
C ILE A 203 -6.78 -7.12 -5.27
N PHE A 204 -7.50 -6.02 -5.14
CA PHE A 204 -6.96 -4.67 -5.32
C PHE A 204 -5.76 -4.41 -4.41
N TYR A 205 -5.90 -4.71 -3.13
CA TYR A 205 -4.80 -4.55 -2.17
C TYR A 205 -3.66 -5.54 -2.41
N GLY A 206 -3.97 -6.77 -2.81
CA GLY A 206 -2.98 -7.77 -3.18
C GLY A 206 -2.17 -7.34 -4.42
N LEU A 207 -2.84 -6.86 -5.47
CA LEU A 207 -2.16 -6.30 -6.65
C LEU A 207 -1.28 -5.12 -6.29
N ASN A 208 -1.83 -4.16 -5.55
CA ASN A 208 -1.05 -3.01 -5.08
C ASN A 208 0.21 -3.46 -4.31
N MET A 209 0.10 -4.50 -3.49
CA MET A 209 1.21 -5.04 -2.70
C MET A 209 2.26 -5.75 -3.57
N PHE A 210 1.85 -6.53 -4.56
CA PHE A 210 2.76 -7.38 -5.32
C PHE A 210 3.34 -6.71 -6.57
N LEU A 211 2.71 -5.66 -7.10
CA LEU A 211 3.29 -4.83 -8.16
C LEU A 211 4.51 -4.06 -7.63
N PRO A 212 5.42 -3.58 -8.50
CA PRO A 212 6.58 -2.79 -8.09
C PRO A 212 6.23 -1.50 -7.32
N GLY A 213 7.24 -0.90 -6.71
CA GLY A 213 7.14 0.34 -5.95
C GLY A 213 6.96 0.14 -4.44
N LYS A 214 7.28 1.16 -3.66
CA LYS A 214 6.98 1.22 -2.22
C LYS A 214 5.45 1.30 -2.01
N LYS A 215 5.00 1.00 -0.80
CA LYS A 215 3.56 0.90 -0.50
C LYS A 215 3.14 1.94 0.51
N LEU A 216 2.04 2.61 0.22
CA LEU A 216 1.34 3.48 1.15
C LEU A 216 -0.15 3.15 1.13
N MET A 217 -0.75 3.12 2.30
CA MET A 217 -2.19 2.93 2.47
C MET A 217 -2.72 4.02 3.40
N PHE A 218 -3.74 4.74 2.94
CA PHE A 218 -4.38 5.78 3.72
C PHE A 218 -5.18 5.16 4.86
N MET A 219 -5.16 5.84 6.01
CA MET A 219 -5.82 5.40 7.24
C MET A 219 -7.30 5.06 7.04
N GLY A 220 -7.77 3.98 7.68
CA GLY A 220 -9.16 3.48 7.61
C GLY A 220 -9.45 2.58 6.42
N GLN A 221 -8.60 2.60 5.39
CA GLN A 221 -8.78 1.74 4.22
C GLN A 221 -8.43 0.27 4.54
N GLU A 222 -7.51 0.05 5.45
CA GLU A 222 -7.10 -1.27 5.92
C GLU A 222 -8.18 -2.02 6.70
N ILE A 223 -9.18 -1.30 7.18
CA ILE A 223 -10.35 -1.88 7.87
C ILE A 223 -11.62 -1.83 7.02
N GLY A 224 -11.54 -1.35 5.78
CA GLY A 224 -12.69 -1.24 4.89
C GLY A 224 -13.75 -0.25 5.40
N MET A 225 -13.32 0.88 5.94
CA MET A 225 -14.22 1.93 6.37
C MET A 225 -15.02 2.47 5.17
N PHE A 226 -16.34 2.59 5.35
CA PHE A 226 -17.20 3.26 4.38
C PHE A 226 -17.15 4.78 4.59
N GLY A 227 -17.46 5.52 3.55
CA GLY A 227 -17.35 6.97 3.54
C GLY A 227 -15.99 7.47 3.05
N GLY A 228 -16.01 8.61 2.40
CA GLY A 228 -14.81 9.30 1.94
C GLY A 228 -14.11 10.06 3.06
N PHE A 229 -12.88 10.48 2.80
CA PHE A 229 -12.15 11.37 3.70
C PHE A 229 -12.59 12.83 3.49
N ASP A 230 -12.92 13.52 4.56
CA ASP A 230 -13.35 14.92 4.54
C ASP A 230 -12.57 15.83 5.53
N GLY A 231 -11.65 15.25 6.28
CA GLY A 231 -10.82 15.96 7.25
C GLY A 231 -11.50 16.27 8.59
N TYR A 232 -12.80 16.06 8.71
CA TYR A 232 -13.55 16.37 9.93
C TYR A 232 -13.88 15.12 10.76
N HIS A 233 -14.14 14.00 10.08
CA HIS A 233 -14.49 12.76 10.74
C HIS A 233 -13.25 11.95 11.07
N VAL A 234 -13.23 11.36 12.25
CA VAL A 234 -12.23 10.37 12.65
C VAL A 234 -12.57 9.01 12.04
N ILE A 235 -11.59 8.09 12.04
CA ILE A 235 -11.82 6.72 11.61
C ILE A 235 -12.91 6.09 12.50
N ASP A 236 -13.93 5.54 11.86
CA ASP A 236 -14.96 4.77 12.53
C ASP A 236 -14.45 3.35 12.86
N TRP A 237 -13.87 3.20 14.04
CA TRP A 237 -13.36 1.91 14.52
C TRP A 237 -14.46 0.89 14.82
N SER A 238 -15.73 1.31 14.91
CA SER A 238 -16.86 0.41 15.17
C SER A 238 -17.11 -0.56 14.02
N VAL A 239 -16.64 -0.25 12.81
CA VAL A 239 -16.70 -1.19 11.67
C VAL A 239 -16.00 -2.52 11.99
N LEU A 240 -15.05 -2.53 12.91
CA LEU A 240 -14.40 -3.78 13.38
C LEU A 240 -15.31 -4.66 14.26
N GLU A 241 -16.55 -4.29 14.52
CA GLU A 241 -17.55 -5.20 15.08
C GLU A 241 -18.02 -6.20 14.03
N PHE A 242 -17.96 -5.87 12.75
CA PHE A 242 -18.34 -6.73 11.63
C PHE A 242 -17.20 -7.67 11.22
N GLU A 243 -17.54 -8.92 10.94
CA GLU A 243 -16.55 -9.95 10.62
C GLU A 243 -15.78 -9.66 9.33
N ALA A 244 -16.45 -9.16 8.28
CA ALA A 244 -15.79 -8.85 7.01
C ALA A 244 -14.68 -7.81 7.17
N ASN A 245 -14.87 -6.79 8.02
CA ASN A 245 -13.88 -5.77 8.34
C ASN A 245 -12.71 -6.35 9.16
N LYS A 246 -12.99 -7.26 10.11
CA LYS A 246 -11.94 -8.00 10.84
C LYS A 246 -11.11 -8.88 9.90
N TYR A 247 -11.76 -9.56 8.96
CA TYR A 247 -11.09 -10.38 7.97
C TYR A 247 -10.22 -9.52 7.04
N LEU A 248 -10.71 -8.37 6.59
CA LEU A 248 -9.93 -7.44 5.78
C LEU A 248 -8.72 -6.90 6.53
N GLN A 249 -8.89 -6.46 7.79
CA GLN A 249 -7.78 -6.00 8.62
C GLN A 249 -6.71 -7.10 8.77
N LYS A 250 -7.15 -8.33 9.04
CA LYS A 250 -6.25 -9.48 9.12
C LYS A 250 -5.55 -9.74 7.78
N TYR A 251 -6.27 -9.62 6.68
CA TYR A 251 -5.71 -9.76 5.34
C TYR A 251 -4.59 -8.75 5.09
N VAL A 252 -4.84 -7.46 5.33
CA VAL A 252 -3.84 -6.39 5.17
C VAL A 252 -2.63 -6.61 6.08
N LYS A 253 -2.85 -7.01 7.33
CA LYS A 253 -1.76 -7.36 8.25
C LYS A 253 -0.90 -8.51 7.71
N ASP A 254 -1.51 -9.56 7.20
CA ASP A 254 -0.80 -10.72 6.67
C ASP A 254 -0.11 -10.38 5.33
N LEU A 255 -0.68 -9.48 4.50
CA LEU A 255 -0.02 -8.91 3.31
C LEU A 255 1.25 -8.15 3.68
N ASN A 256 1.19 -7.27 4.67
CA ASN A 256 2.34 -6.52 5.15
C ASN A 256 3.42 -7.48 5.69
N ALA A 257 3.02 -8.52 6.44
CA ALA A 257 3.94 -9.53 6.93
C ALA A 257 4.63 -10.30 5.78
N LEU A 258 3.89 -10.65 4.74
CA LEU A 258 4.44 -11.31 3.55
C LEU A 258 5.41 -10.39 2.79
N TYR A 259 5.03 -9.12 2.59
CA TYR A 259 5.88 -8.13 1.94
C TYR A 259 7.24 -8.01 2.65
N LEU A 260 7.24 -7.92 3.97
CA LEU A 260 8.47 -7.84 4.77
C LEU A 260 9.30 -9.14 4.78
N ALA A 261 8.64 -10.29 4.60
CA ALA A 261 9.31 -11.59 4.61
C ALA A 261 9.90 -12.00 3.26
N GLU A 262 9.39 -11.43 2.15
CA GLU A 262 9.75 -11.82 0.79
C GLU A 262 10.45 -10.68 0.05
N PRO A 263 11.79 -10.67 -0.01
CA PRO A 263 12.57 -9.63 -0.69
C PRO A 263 12.13 -9.37 -2.14
N ALA A 264 11.63 -10.39 -2.82
CA ALA A 264 11.11 -10.27 -4.18
C ALA A 264 10.05 -9.16 -4.36
N PHE A 265 9.36 -8.75 -3.29
CA PHE A 265 8.33 -7.72 -3.37
C PHE A 265 8.83 -6.29 -3.12
N TYR A 266 9.99 -6.12 -2.47
CA TYR A 266 10.53 -4.78 -2.16
C TYR A 266 11.91 -4.50 -2.77
N GLU A 267 12.64 -5.51 -3.24
CA GLU A 267 13.89 -5.30 -3.97
C GLU A 267 13.58 -4.89 -5.42
N ALA A 268 13.91 -3.64 -5.77
CA ALA A 268 13.46 -2.99 -7.00
C ALA A 268 14.21 -3.40 -8.29
N ASP A 269 15.21 -4.26 -8.21
CA ASP A 269 16.23 -4.41 -9.26
C ASP A 269 15.77 -5.15 -10.53
N LYS A 270 14.59 -5.77 -10.50
CA LYS A 270 14.07 -6.48 -11.66
C LYS A 270 12.58 -6.21 -11.88
N LEU A 271 12.28 -5.84 -13.10
CA LEU A 271 10.91 -5.64 -13.54
C LEU A 271 10.07 -6.91 -13.39
N PRO A 272 8.78 -6.79 -13.07
CA PRO A 272 7.89 -7.92 -13.12
C PRO A 272 7.83 -8.41 -14.56
N PHE A 273 8.01 -9.70 -14.74
CA PHE A 273 7.70 -10.33 -16.00
C PHE A 273 6.21 -10.67 -15.99
N VAL A 274 5.44 -10.07 -16.89
CA VAL A 274 4.01 -10.32 -17.01
C VAL A 274 3.81 -11.42 -18.03
N PHE A 275 3.24 -12.54 -17.60
CA PHE A 275 2.76 -13.57 -18.52
C PHE A 275 1.33 -13.18 -18.94
N ALA A 276 1.09 -13.06 -20.24
CA ALA A 276 -0.25 -13.04 -20.76
C ALA A 276 -0.85 -14.44 -20.55
N GLY A 277 -1.76 -14.56 -19.61
CA GLY A 277 -2.57 -15.76 -19.50
C GLY A 277 -3.57 -15.80 -20.64
N GLU A 278 -3.12 -16.16 -21.85
CA GLU A 278 -4.01 -16.28 -23.00
C GLU A 278 -5.04 -17.42 -22.88
N GLN A 279 -4.89 -18.26 -21.86
CA GLN A 279 -5.72 -19.46 -21.72
C GLN A 279 -7.08 -19.19 -21.09
N GLU A 280 -7.19 -18.17 -20.22
CA GLU A 280 -8.42 -17.86 -19.52
C GLU A 280 -8.64 -16.35 -19.46
N PRO A 281 -9.77 -15.84 -19.97
CA PRO A 281 -10.12 -14.45 -19.82
C PRO A 281 -10.21 -14.06 -18.35
N HIS A 282 -9.90 -12.83 -18.01
CA HIS A 282 -9.91 -12.29 -16.66
C HIS A 282 -8.84 -12.84 -15.70
N THR A 283 -7.81 -13.50 -16.18
CA THR A 283 -6.69 -13.92 -15.34
C THR A 283 -5.39 -13.20 -15.71
N VAL A 284 -4.51 -13.05 -14.72
CA VAL A 284 -3.14 -12.56 -14.94
C VAL A 284 -2.17 -13.33 -14.08
N CYS A 285 -0.98 -13.56 -14.62
CA CYS A 285 0.14 -14.08 -13.86
C CYS A 285 1.39 -13.24 -14.13
N PHE A 286 2.14 -12.93 -13.07
CA PHE A 286 3.43 -12.26 -13.16
C PHE A 286 4.39 -12.76 -12.11
N THR A 287 5.69 -12.51 -12.33
CA THR A 287 6.75 -12.90 -11.40
C THR A 287 7.39 -11.70 -10.72
N ARG A 288 7.85 -11.92 -9.49
CA ARG A 288 8.74 -11.02 -8.77
C ARG A 288 9.98 -11.80 -8.35
N THR A 289 11.14 -11.21 -8.58
CA THR A 289 12.44 -11.87 -8.32
C THR A 289 13.27 -11.00 -7.38
N ASP A 290 13.86 -11.60 -6.36
CA ASP A 290 14.80 -10.91 -5.48
C ASP A 290 16.24 -10.87 -6.07
N SER A 291 17.13 -10.13 -5.42
CA SER A 291 18.54 -9.99 -5.82
C SER A 291 19.31 -11.32 -5.80
N LYS A 292 18.80 -12.33 -5.09
CA LYS A 292 19.39 -13.68 -5.00
C LYS A 292 18.82 -14.66 -6.02
N GLY A 293 17.85 -14.21 -6.83
CA GLY A 293 17.20 -15.03 -7.84
C GLY A 293 16.04 -15.89 -7.33
N SER A 294 15.55 -15.66 -6.10
CA SER A 294 14.34 -16.31 -5.62
C SER A 294 13.10 -15.68 -6.27
N VAL A 295 12.18 -16.51 -6.74
CA VAL A 295 11.04 -16.07 -7.55
C VAL A 295 9.74 -16.35 -6.81
N CYS A 296 8.89 -15.31 -6.71
CA CYS A 296 7.49 -15.40 -6.35
C CYS A 296 6.64 -15.29 -7.63
N TYR A 297 5.68 -16.18 -7.78
CA TYR A 297 4.72 -16.23 -8.88
C TYR A 297 3.38 -15.76 -8.35
N VAL A 298 2.87 -14.68 -8.90
CA VAL A 298 1.59 -14.08 -8.52
C VAL A 298 0.57 -14.38 -9.61
N ALA A 299 -0.56 -14.97 -9.24
CA ALA A 299 -1.68 -15.21 -10.16
C ALA A 299 -2.94 -14.57 -9.59
N ALA A 300 -3.72 -13.87 -10.42
CA ALA A 300 -5.00 -13.29 -10.04
C ALA A 300 -6.09 -13.69 -11.05
N ASN A 301 -7.30 -13.91 -10.51
CA ASN A 301 -8.50 -14.16 -11.26
C ASN A 301 -9.51 -13.05 -10.93
N PHE A 302 -9.82 -12.23 -11.90
CA PHE A 302 -10.78 -11.11 -11.80
C PHE A 302 -12.20 -11.53 -12.17
N GLY A 303 -12.38 -12.78 -12.65
CA GLY A 303 -13.65 -13.34 -13.05
C GLY A 303 -14.43 -13.92 -11.86
N THR A 304 -15.70 -14.21 -12.11
CA THR A 304 -16.65 -14.74 -11.11
C THR A 304 -16.71 -16.27 -11.07
N SER A 305 -15.80 -16.95 -11.77
CA SER A 305 -15.76 -18.42 -11.83
C SER A 305 -14.37 -18.93 -11.47
N ASP A 306 -14.32 -20.03 -10.69
CA ASP A 306 -13.09 -20.70 -10.35
C ASP A 306 -12.39 -21.28 -11.59
N GLN A 307 -11.10 -21.07 -11.69
CA GLN A 307 -10.23 -21.78 -12.62
C GLN A 307 -9.66 -23.03 -11.90
N LYS A 308 -10.28 -24.17 -12.12
CA LYS A 308 -9.97 -25.42 -11.38
C LYS A 308 -8.67 -26.08 -11.82
N SER A 309 -8.21 -25.84 -13.03
CA SER A 309 -7.00 -26.43 -13.65
C SER A 309 -6.18 -25.34 -14.37
N TYR A 310 -5.93 -24.22 -13.68
CA TYR A 310 -5.09 -23.14 -14.23
C TYR A 310 -3.63 -23.59 -14.29
N VAL A 311 -3.01 -23.47 -15.46
CA VAL A 311 -1.60 -23.82 -15.67
C VAL A 311 -0.71 -22.64 -15.36
N LEU A 312 -0.03 -22.68 -14.22
CA LEU A 312 0.97 -21.70 -13.86
C LEU A 312 2.34 -22.09 -14.42
N GLN A 313 2.81 -21.33 -15.40
CA GLN A 313 4.10 -21.55 -16.04
C GLN A 313 5.22 -21.03 -15.14
N THR A 314 5.93 -21.93 -14.48
CA THR A 314 7.02 -21.53 -13.58
C THR A 314 8.39 -21.55 -14.27
N GLY A 315 8.48 -22.13 -15.46
CA GLY A 315 9.68 -22.14 -16.31
C GLY A 315 10.84 -22.96 -15.77
N ALA A 316 10.67 -23.67 -14.65
CA ALA A 316 11.73 -24.47 -14.06
C ALA A 316 11.19 -25.68 -13.29
N PRO A 317 11.85 -26.85 -13.38
CA PRO A 317 11.48 -27.99 -12.56
C PRO A 317 11.68 -27.69 -11.07
N GLY A 318 10.84 -28.28 -10.23
CA GLY A 318 10.95 -28.09 -8.79
C GLY A 318 9.68 -28.39 -8.02
N THR A 319 9.71 -28.05 -6.74
CA THR A 319 8.57 -28.12 -5.84
C THR A 319 8.11 -26.72 -5.51
N TYR A 320 6.82 -26.46 -5.69
CA TYR A 320 6.19 -25.17 -5.50
C TYR A 320 5.11 -25.24 -4.43
N LYS A 321 5.01 -24.17 -3.64
CA LYS A 321 4.02 -24.06 -2.57
C LYS A 321 3.29 -22.74 -2.70
N GLU A 322 1.98 -22.77 -2.52
CA GLU A 322 1.19 -21.57 -2.26
C GLU A 322 1.58 -21.00 -0.90
N ILE A 323 2.10 -19.79 -0.89
CA ILE A 323 2.49 -19.07 0.33
C ILE A 323 1.46 -18.04 0.77
N PHE A 324 0.55 -17.68 -0.14
CA PHE A 324 -0.51 -16.73 0.13
C PHE A 324 -1.70 -16.94 -0.81
N SER A 325 -2.93 -16.77 -0.31
CA SER A 325 -4.16 -16.71 -1.10
C SER A 325 -5.14 -15.76 -0.45
N SER A 326 -5.72 -14.84 -1.23
CA SER A 326 -6.77 -13.92 -0.77
C SER A 326 -8.10 -14.62 -0.50
N ASP A 327 -8.29 -15.83 -1.06
CA ASP A 327 -9.49 -16.66 -0.84
C ASP A 327 -9.39 -17.55 0.41
N ALA A 328 -8.32 -17.44 1.19
CA ALA A 328 -8.21 -18.21 2.42
C ALA A 328 -9.36 -17.87 3.39
N ALA A 329 -9.97 -18.90 4.00
CA ALA A 329 -11.10 -18.73 4.93
C ALA A 329 -10.83 -17.78 6.10
N LYS A 330 -9.57 -17.66 6.52
CA LYS A 330 -9.13 -16.69 7.55
C LYS A 330 -9.27 -15.21 7.13
N TYR A 331 -9.59 -14.95 5.87
CA TYR A 331 -9.86 -13.62 5.30
C TYR A 331 -11.30 -13.48 4.80
N GLY A 332 -12.17 -14.44 5.13
CA GLY A 332 -13.56 -14.47 4.68
C GLY A 332 -13.73 -14.97 3.24
N GLY A 333 -12.74 -15.67 2.67
CA GLY A 333 -12.86 -16.38 1.42
C GLY A 333 -13.41 -17.79 1.63
N GLU A 334 -13.69 -18.51 0.53
CA GLU A 334 -14.23 -19.87 0.56
C GLU A 334 -13.19 -20.94 0.95
N GLY A 335 -11.91 -20.59 0.88
CA GLY A 335 -10.81 -21.49 1.22
C GLY A 335 -10.44 -22.48 0.13
N ASN A 336 -10.81 -22.20 -1.12
CA ASN A 336 -10.43 -22.95 -2.32
C ASN A 336 -8.96 -22.69 -2.67
N ASN A 337 -8.04 -23.17 -1.85
CA ASN A 337 -6.60 -22.93 -1.99
C ASN A 337 -5.80 -24.22 -2.24
N ASN A 338 -4.55 -24.03 -2.69
CA ASN A 338 -3.64 -25.13 -3.05
C ASN A 338 -2.84 -25.59 -1.83
N LYS A 339 -3.47 -26.35 -0.94
CA LYS A 339 -2.86 -26.83 0.33
C LYS A 339 -1.64 -27.73 0.12
N GLN A 340 -1.61 -28.47 -0.98
CA GLN A 340 -0.53 -29.41 -1.29
C GLN A 340 0.57 -28.74 -2.11
N GLN A 341 1.81 -29.15 -1.90
CA GLN A 341 2.91 -28.77 -2.76
C GLN A 341 2.74 -29.34 -4.16
N LYS A 342 3.05 -28.52 -5.14
CA LYS A 342 3.02 -28.91 -6.57
C LYS A 342 4.44 -29.26 -7.03
N VAL A 343 4.60 -30.42 -7.65
CA VAL A 343 5.88 -30.90 -8.16
C VAL A 343 5.81 -30.95 -9.69
N THR A 344 6.79 -30.35 -10.34
CA THR A 344 6.89 -30.35 -11.80
C THR A 344 8.28 -30.74 -12.26
N LYS A 345 8.35 -31.37 -13.45
CA LYS A 345 9.59 -31.75 -14.13
C LYS A 345 9.91 -30.82 -15.29
N ASP A 346 8.91 -30.17 -15.85
CA ASP A 346 8.96 -29.33 -17.06
C ASP A 346 8.72 -27.84 -16.79
N GLY A 347 8.29 -27.50 -15.59
CA GLY A 347 8.11 -26.10 -15.20
C GLY A 347 6.67 -25.63 -15.20
N ASP A 348 5.70 -26.52 -15.48
CA ASP A 348 4.28 -26.18 -15.42
C ASP A 348 3.63 -26.83 -14.20
N ILE A 349 2.86 -26.06 -13.44
CA ILE A 349 2.08 -26.57 -12.31
C ILE A 349 0.60 -26.26 -12.51
N GLU A 350 -0.25 -27.26 -12.30
CA GLU A 350 -1.69 -27.08 -12.30
C GLU A 350 -2.15 -26.63 -10.92
N ILE A 351 -2.88 -25.51 -10.87
CA ILE A 351 -3.38 -24.91 -9.63
C ILE A 351 -4.89 -24.64 -9.72
N VAL A 352 -5.52 -24.54 -8.56
CA VAL A 352 -6.82 -23.90 -8.43
C VAL A 352 -6.59 -22.42 -8.25
N LEU A 353 -7.21 -21.59 -9.10
CA LEU A 353 -7.21 -20.15 -9.01
C LEU A 353 -8.67 -19.68 -8.80
N PRO A 354 -9.08 -19.43 -7.54
CA PRO A 354 -10.48 -19.14 -7.22
C PRO A 354 -11.00 -17.88 -7.88
N ALA A 355 -12.31 -17.77 -8.02
CA ALA A 355 -12.99 -16.56 -8.46
C ALA A 355 -12.62 -15.38 -7.54
N LEU A 356 -12.52 -14.19 -8.11
CA LEU A 356 -12.22 -12.94 -7.38
C LEU A 356 -11.09 -13.11 -6.36
N SER A 357 -9.96 -13.68 -6.81
CA SER A 357 -8.84 -13.98 -5.91
C SER A 357 -7.46 -13.65 -6.49
N ILE A 358 -6.49 -13.51 -5.59
CA ILE A 358 -5.06 -13.39 -5.90
C ILE A 358 -4.27 -14.36 -5.02
N THR A 359 -3.33 -15.08 -5.62
CA THR A 359 -2.53 -16.10 -4.95
C THR A 359 -1.05 -15.95 -5.28
N VAL A 360 -0.18 -16.39 -4.38
CA VAL A 360 1.27 -16.34 -4.54
C VAL A 360 1.87 -17.73 -4.33
N PHE A 361 2.65 -18.17 -5.31
CA PHE A 361 3.45 -19.39 -5.23
C PHE A 361 4.94 -19.07 -5.15
N LYS A 362 5.68 -19.95 -4.48
CA LYS A 362 7.13 -19.87 -4.38
C LYS A 362 7.74 -21.25 -4.54
N LYS A 363 8.90 -21.32 -5.23
CA LYS A 363 9.70 -22.53 -5.27
C LYS A 363 10.31 -22.80 -3.90
N VAL A 364 10.16 -24.04 -3.39
CA VAL A 364 10.66 -24.44 -2.06
C VAL A 364 11.76 -25.50 -2.13
N LYS A 365 11.89 -26.18 -3.30
CA LYS A 365 12.98 -27.12 -3.60
C LYS A 365 13.26 -27.18 -5.09
#